data_a4b21ab316c6dba2f6ddbb345b9d7db7
#
_entry.id   a4b21ab316c6dba2f6ddbb345b9d7db7
#
_cell.length_a   1.000
_cell.length_b   1.000
_cell.length_c   1.000
_cell.angle_alpha   90.00
_cell.angle_beta   90.00
_cell.angle_gamma   90.00
#
_symmetry.space_group_name_H-M   'P 1'
#
loop_
_entity.id
_entity.type
_entity.pdbx_description
1 polymer ?
#
loop_
_entity_poly.entity_id
_entity_poly.type
_entity_poly.pdbx_seq_one_letter_code
_entity_poly.pdbx_strand_id
1 'polypeptide(L)'
;MTCILIPSHERYRGLAGFTAGQISRQWANHPPVFFCGLSGLPRENGVLLLRDRDSADWIGILTDAVREVKKRGFKLAYLILDDHPPMGPCRSDILNDVLPTISLSWNAEIVSLFGSGQGRRTEGRIFRQGMIGLEQLPRAYLWRYSLHPGLWSLHALEKLLTKLDSGAATMDARTPWAFERIGARKESQSDGNAVTQCYRVASPVITASVRDQSVGALFRALGMGARSVAGILGGPGAWTRVSQRFDFVHNYYGGPYPMVWQGVMAKGLLNKDFQQFCRYFRKTDLLDAVSTLRIDEIS
;
A
#
# COMPACT_ATOMS: atom_id res chain seq x y z
N MET A 1 0.99 20.71 -2.58
CA MET A 1 0.59 19.85 -3.71
C MET A 1 0.92 18.40 -3.38
N THR A 2 0.10 17.48 -3.86
CA THR A 2 0.24 16.01 -3.67
C THR A 2 0.45 15.34 -5.03
N CYS A 3 1.23 14.26 -5.09
CA CYS A 3 1.39 13.41 -6.27
C CYS A 3 1.22 11.93 -5.91
N ILE A 4 1.28 11.07 -6.89
CA ILE A 4 1.33 9.61 -6.73
C ILE A 4 2.66 9.13 -7.29
N LEU A 5 3.40 8.34 -6.53
CA LEU A 5 4.63 7.67 -6.95
C LEU A 5 4.37 6.17 -7.06
N ILE A 6 4.66 5.59 -8.22
CA ILE A 6 4.59 4.15 -8.47
C ILE A 6 6.02 3.66 -8.77
N PRO A 7 6.78 3.24 -7.74
CA PRO A 7 8.07 2.60 -7.96
C PRO A 7 7.85 1.21 -8.55
N SER A 8 8.57 0.91 -9.62
CA SER A 8 8.47 -0.37 -10.33
C SER A 8 9.80 -0.76 -10.94
N HIS A 9 9.97 -2.03 -11.19
CA HIS A 9 11.07 -2.60 -11.95
C HIS A 9 10.63 -2.83 -13.41
N GLU A 10 11.56 -2.73 -14.38
CA GLU A 10 11.24 -2.90 -15.80
C GLU A 10 10.45 -4.16 -16.12
N ARG A 11 10.79 -5.29 -15.48
CA ARG A 11 10.05 -6.55 -15.68
C ARG A 11 8.57 -6.47 -15.25
N TYR A 12 8.17 -5.50 -14.43
CA TYR A 12 6.80 -5.27 -13.97
C TYR A 12 6.14 -4.06 -14.63
N ARG A 13 6.68 -3.56 -15.73
CA ARG A 13 6.15 -2.40 -16.48
C ARG A 13 4.65 -2.53 -16.78
N GLY A 14 4.22 -3.69 -17.25
CA GLY A 14 2.80 -3.95 -17.52
C GLY A 14 1.93 -3.82 -16.28
N LEU A 15 2.42 -4.29 -15.13
CA LEU A 15 1.73 -4.21 -13.85
C LEU A 15 1.63 -2.76 -13.34
N ALA A 16 2.72 -1.97 -13.48
CA ALA A 16 2.69 -0.54 -13.16
C ALA A 16 1.67 0.21 -14.03
N GLY A 17 1.64 -0.07 -15.34
CA GLY A 17 0.65 0.48 -16.26
C GLY A 17 -0.79 0.08 -15.91
N PHE A 18 -1.00 -1.17 -15.53
CA PHE A 18 -2.29 -1.65 -15.03
C PHE A 18 -2.72 -0.90 -13.77
N THR A 19 -1.82 -0.76 -12.80
CA THR A 19 -2.10 -0.05 -11.53
C THR A 19 -2.44 1.41 -11.78
N ALA A 20 -1.70 2.12 -12.64
CA ALA A 20 -2.02 3.50 -13.02
C ALA A 20 -3.38 3.59 -13.75
N GLY A 21 -3.69 2.65 -14.64
CA GLY A 21 -4.99 2.57 -15.30
C GLY A 21 -6.14 2.32 -14.32
N GLN A 22 -5.93 1.52 -13.28
CA GLN A 22 -6.94 1.34 -12.22
C GLN A 22 -7.08 2.61 -11.35
N ILE A 23 -5.99 3.30 -11.03
CA ILE A 23 -6.05 4.61 -10.34
C ILE A 23 -6.91 5.57 -11.15
N SER A 24 -6.65 5.73 -12.45
CA SER A 24 -7.41 6.65 -13.31
C SER A 24 -8.89 6.28 -13.42
N ARG A 25 -9.25 5.01 -13.36
CA ARG A 25 -10.66 4.56 -13.42
C ARG A 25 -11.40 4.66 -12.09
N GLN A 26 -10.70 4.44 -10.98
CA GLN A 26 -11.33 4.25 -9.68
C GLN A 26 -11.19 5.47 -8.75
N TRP A 27 -10.30 6.39 -9.06
CA TRP A 27 -10.00 7.57 -8.25
C TRP A 27 -10.23 8.86 -9.06
N ALA A 28 -11.41 9.43 -8.90
CA ALA A 28 -11.76 10.67 -9.59
C ALA A 28 -10.85 11.84 -9.16
N ASN A 29 -10.38 12.62 -10.12
CA ASN A 29 -9.50 13.77 -9.88
C ASN A 29 -8.24 13.40 -9.08
N HIS A 30 -7.68 12.21 -9.31
CA HIS A 30 -6.46 11.77 -8.64
C HIS A 30 -5.30 12.75 -8.89
N PRO A 31 -4.35 12.86 -7.94
CA PRO A 31 -3.12 13.61 -8.15
C PRO A 31 -2.31 13.07 -9.35
N PRO A 32 -1.38 13.87 -9.92
CA PRO A 32 -0.54 13.40 -11.02
C PRO A 32 0.24 12.16 -10.61
N VAL A 33 0.31 11.19 -11.53
CA VAL A 33 0.99 9.90 -11.35
C VAL A 33 2.38 9.96 -11.96
N PHE A 34 3.38 9.52 -11.21
CA PHE A 34 4.76 9.40 -11.65
C PHE A 34 5.24 7.97 -11.49
N PHE A 35 5.75 7.39 -12.56
CA PHE A 35 6.44 6.10 -12.50
C PHE A 35 7.90 6.30 -12.12
N CYS A 36 8.43 5.45 -11.25
CA CYS A 36 9.82 5.49 -10.81
C CYS A 36 10.51 4.19 -11.19
N GLY A 37 11.66 4.26 -11.86
CA GLY A 37 12.46 3.08 -12.25
C GLY A 37 12.07 2.43 -13.56
N LEU A 38 11.21 3.08 -14.38
CA LEU A 38 10.86 2.61 -15.73
C LEU A 38 11.46 3.55 -16.77
N SER A 39 12.05 2.97 -17.82
CA SER A 39 12.60 3.73 -18.96
C SER A 39 11.58 3.81 -20.10
N GLY A 40 11.70 4.84 -20.95
CA GLY A 40 11.00 4.92 -22.24
C GLY A 40 9.47 4.91 -22.21
N LEU A 41 8.81 5.26 -21.11
CA LEU A 41 7.37 5.50 -21.09
C LEU A 41 7.07 6.88 -21.72
N PRO A 42 5.92 7.04 -22.45
CA PRO A 42 5.54 8.30 -23.05
C PRO A 42 5.42 9.39 -21.98
N ARG A 43 5.92 10.59 -22.28
CA ARG A 43 5.84 11.75 -21.36
C ARG A 43 4.42 12.19 -21.03
N GLU A 44 3.45 11.73 -21.78
CA GLU A 44 2.03 12.10 -21.66
C GLU A 44 1.38 11.65 -20.34
N ASN A 45 1.97 10.66 -19.63
CA ASN A 45 1.45 10.13 -18.38
C ASN A 45 2.28 10.52 -17.14
N GLY A 46 3.00 11.65 -17.18
CA GLY A 46 3.71 12.15 -16.01
C GLY A 46 4.94 11.34 -15.62
N VAL A 47 5.65 10.77 -16.60
CA VAL A 47 6.84 9.94 -16.37
C VAL A 47 7.99 10.78 -15.81
N LEU A 48 8.49 10.40 -14.64
CA LEU A 48 9.80 10.80 -14.17
C LEU A 48 10.85 9.92 -14.86
N LEU A 49 11.58 10.51 -15.80
CA LEU A 49 12.81 9.90 -16.31
C LEU A 49 13.87 10.04 -15.21
N LEU A 50 14.14 8.96 -14.54
CA LEU A 50 15.25 8.89 -13.61
C LEU A 50 16.50 8.45 -14.36
N ARG A 51 17.66 8.89 -13.85
CA ARG A 51 18.97 8.52 -14.40
C ARG A 51 19.11 6.99 -14.49
N ASP A 52 19.98 6.54 -15.39
CA ASP A 52 20.39 5.14 -15.51
C ASP A 52 20.89 4.61 -14.16
N ARG A 53 19.99 4.02 -13.41
CA ARG A 53 20.29 3.23 -12.23
C ARG A 53 19.98 1.78 -12.51
N ASP A 54 20.73 0.90 -11.88
CA ASP A 54 20.37 -0.49 -11.83
C ASP A 54 18.93 -0.62 -11.31
N SER A 55 18.09 -1.33 -12.05
CA SER A 55 16.68 -1.57 -11.70
C SER A 55 16.50 -2.29 -10.35
N ALA A 56 17.55 -2.98 -9.88
CA ALA A 56 17.60 -3.58 -8.54
C ALA A 56 17.82 -2.56 -7.43
N ASP A 57 18.28 -1.34 -7.74
CA ASP A 57 18.48 -0.26 -6.75
C ASP A 57 17.19 0.49 -6.43
N TRP A 58 16.23 -0.20 -5.82
CA TRP A 58 14.93 0.36 -5.47
C TRP A 58 15.04 1.60 -4.55
N ILE A 59 15.96 1.59 -3.57
CA ILE A 59 16.18 2.72 -2.66
C ILE A 59 16.66 3.95 -3.43
N GLY A 60 17.63 3.77 -4.31
CA GLY A 60 18.16 4.87 -5.13
C GLY A 60 17.12 5.42 -6.11
N ILE A 61 16.38 4.54 -6.78
CA ILE A 61 15.27 4.91 -7.67
C ILE A 61 14.25 5.78 -6.93
N LEU A 62 13.78 5.34 -5.76
CA LEU A 62 12.80 6.10 -5.00
C LEU A 62 13.39 7.40 -4.43
N THR A 63 14.67 7.40 -4.03
CA THR A 63 15.37 8.61 -3.57
C THR A 63 15.39 9.69 -4.64
N ASP A 64 15.76 9.33 -5.88
CA ASP A 64 15.81 10.26 -7.00
C ASP A 64 14.41 10.77 -7.36
N ALA A 65 13.41 9.89 -7.35
CA ALA A 65 12.01 10.26 -7.58
C ALA A 65 11.51 11.29 -6.56
N VAL A 66 11.75 11.04 -5.28
CA VAL A 66 11.36 11.94 -4.19
C VAL A 66 12.01 13.30 -4.34
N ARG A 67 13.31 13.36 -4.64
CA ARG A 67 14.03 14.61 -4.87
C ARG A 67 13.47 15.38 -6.06
N GLU A 68 13.16 14.69 -7.14
CA GLU A 68 12.63 15.33 -8.34
C GLU A 68 11.23 15.90 -8.13
N VAL A 69 10.30 15.16 -7.51
CA VAL A 69 8.96 15.71 -7.23
C VAL A 69 9.00 16.84 -6.20
N LYS A 70 9.92 16.81 -5.23
CA LYS A 70 10.15 17.94 -4.32
C LYS A 70 10.60 19.21 -5.07
N LYS A 71 11.52 19.09 -6.03
CA LYS A 71 11.93 20.22 -6.89
C LYS A 71 10.75 20.82 -7.66
N ARG A 72 9.76 20.00 -8.03
CA ARG A 72 8.51 20.45 -8.69
C ARG A 72 7.48 21.04 -7.70
N GLY A 73 7.83 21.17 -6.41
CA GLY A 73 6.99 21.82 -5.38
C GLY A 73 5.96 20.89 -4.72
N PHE A 74 6.02 19.58 -4.95
CA PHE A 74 5.20 18.64 -4.19
C PHE A 74 5.70 18.55 -2.74
N LYS A 75 4.77 18.36 -1.81
CA LYS A 75 5.06 18.20 -0.36
C LYS A 75 4.68 16.82 0.13
N LEU A 76 3.70 16.20 -0.50
CA LEU A 76 3.14 14.90 -0.15
C LEU A 76 3.14 13.99 -1.38
N ALA A 77 3.29 12.69 -1.13
CA ALA A 77 3.13 11.68 -2.16
C ALA A 77 2.35 10.46 -1.64
N TYR A 78 1.39 9.99 -2.42
CA TYR A 78 0.91 8.63 -2.28
C TYR A 78 1.95 7.68 -2.86
N LEU A 79 2.56 6.86 -2.02
CA LEU A 79 3.44 5.79 -2.47
C LEU A 79 2.57 4.54 -2.65
N ILE A 80 2.49 4.06 -3.89
CA ILE A 80 1.66 2.91 -4.28
C ILE A 80 2.56 1.98 -5.09
N LEU A 81 2.77 0.76 -4.61
CA LEU A 81 3.53 -0.23 -5.37
C LEU A 81 2.75 -0.64 -6.63
N ASP A 82 3.48 -1.08 -7.64
CA ASP A 82 2.94 -1.49 -8.94
C ASP A 82 1.94 -2.65 -8.86
N ASP A 83 1.99 -3.45 -7.81
CA ASP A 83 1.09 -4.58 -7.56
C ASP A 83 -0.07 -4.27 -6.59
N HIS A 84 -0.28 -2.99 -6.23
CA HIS A 84 -1.35 -2.55 -5.32
C HIS A 84 -2.37 -1.60 -5.99
N PRO A 85 -3.02 -2.00 -7.10
CA PRO A 85 -4.06 -1.20 -7.73
C PRO A 85 -5.28 -1.03 -6.81
N PRO A 86 -6.06 0.03 -6.95
CA PRO A 86 -7.36 0.12 -6.28
C PRO A 86 -8.32 -0.89 -6.91
N MET A 87 -8.97 -1.68 -6.06
CA MET A 87 -9.84 -2.78 -6.45
C MET A 87 -11.33 -2.38 -6.57
N GLY A 88 -11.62 -1.10 -6.38
CA GLY A 88 -12.96 -0.51 -6.44
C GLY A 88 -12.90 1.01 -6.29
N PRO A 89 -14.06 1.68 -6.33
CA PRO A 89 -14.12 3.14 -6.26
C PRO A 89 -13.43 3.69 -5.02
N CYS A 90 -12.50 4.60 -5.23
CA CYS A 90 -11.81 5.31 -4.17
C CYS A 90 -12.70 6.45 -3.62
N ARG A 91 -12.53 6.77 -2.33
CA ARG A 91 -13.13 7.96 -1.71
C ARG A 91 -12.26 9.18 -2.02
N SER A 92 -12.51 9.74 -3.22
CA SER A 92 -11.71 10.87 -3.74
C SER A 92 -11.76 12.09 -2.82
N ASP A 93 -12.90 12.35 -2.18
CA ASP A 93 -13.07 13.39 -1.17
C ASP A 93 -12.10 13.24 0.01
N ILE A 94 -11.90 12.02 0.45
CA ILE A 94 -10.97 11.70 1.54
C ILE A 94 -9.52 11.79 1.07
N LEU A 95 -9.22 11.18 -0.06
CA LEU A 95 -7.86 11.08 -0.58
C LEU A 95 -7.32 12.40 -1.11
N ASN A 96 -8.17 13.23 -1.74
CA ASN A 96 -7.70 14.49 -2.33
C ASN A 96 -7.64 15.64 -1.32
N ASP A 97 -8.54 15.66 -0.33
CA ASP A 97 -8.73 16.81 0.53
C ASP A 97 -8.45 16.50 2.01
N VAL A 98 -9.12 15.49 2.58
CA VAL A 98 -9.08 15.25 4.03
C VAL A 98 -7.71 14.76 4.47
N LEU A 99 -7.18 13.71 3.86
CA LEU A 99 -5.89 13.13 4.27
C LEU A 99 -4.71 14.07 4.02
N PRO A 100 -4.57 14.75 2.88
CA PRO A 100 -3.52 15.75 2.68
C PRO A 100 -3.58 16.89 3.71
N THR A 101 -4.78 17.41 4.02
CA THR A 101 -4.96 18.46 5.03
C THR A 101 -4.53 17.99 6.41
N ILE A 102 -4.96 16.80 6.83
CA ILE A 102 -4.57 16.22 8.11
C ILE A 102 -3.06 15.98 8.15
N SER A 103 -2.51 15.39 7.10
CA SER A 103 -1.07 15.09 7.03
C SER A 103 -0.22 16.33 7.20
N LEU A 104 -0.60 17.43 6.57
CA LEU A 104 0.11 18.71 6.72
C LEU A 104 -0.09 19.35 8.09
N SER A 105 -1.32 19.38 8.61
CA SER A 105 -1.64 20.04 9.88
C SER A 105 -1.06 19.29 11.09
N TRP A 106 -0.94 17.98 11.01
CA TRP A 106 -0.38 17.14 12.07
C TRP A 106 1.10 16.82 11.88
N ASN A 107 1.74 17.34 10.82
CA ASN A 107 3.10 16.98 10.44
C ASN A 107 3.30 15.47 10.36
N ALA A 108 2.30 14.76 9.80
CA ALA A 108 2.37 13.32 9.69
C ALA A 108 3.52 12.89 8.76
N GLU A 109 4.32 11.92 9.20
CA GLU A 109 5.35 11.30 8.37
C GLU A 109 4.73 10.40 7.32
N ILE A 110 3.76 9.59 7.75
CA ILE A 110 2.98 8.69 6.91
C ILE A 110 1.56 8.54 7.44
N VAL A 111 0.60 8.42 6.53
CA VAL A 111 -0.75 7.93 6.77
C VAL A 111 -0.99 6.70 5.91
N SER A 112 -0.85 5.51 6.47
CA SER A 112 -1.13 4.26 5.77
C SER A 112 -2.61 4.13 5.44
N LEU A 113 -2.94 3.74 4.21
CA LEU A 113 -4.32 3.64 3.72
C LEU A 113 -4.99 2.31 4.09
N PHE A 114 -4.23 1.35 4.58
CA PHE A 114 -4.81 0.10 5.04
C PHE A 114 -5.07 0.14 6.54
N GLY A 115 -6.24 -0.36 6.93
CA GLY A 115 -6.64 -0.40 8.33
C GLY A 115 -6.04 -1.56 9.11
N SER A 116 -6.25 -1.55 10.42
CA SER A 116 -5.79 -2.57 11.38
C SER A 116 -6.49 -3.93 11.27
N GLY A 117 -6.92 -4.31 10.10
CA GLY A 117 -7.80 -5.46 9.78
C GLY A 117 -7.50 -6.81 10.39
N GLN A 118 -6.53 -6.92 11.25
CA GLN A 118 -6.18 -8.21 11.87
C GLN A 118 -6.82 -8.45 13.24
N GLY A 119 -7.81 -7.65 13.64
CA GLY A 119 -8.51 -7.87 14.93
C GLY A 119 -7.61 -7.70 16.17
N ARG A 120 -6.40 -7.21 16.00
CA ARG A 120 -5.57 -6.81 17.14
C ARG A 120 -6.14 -5.52 17.72
N ARG A 121 -6.18 -5.44 19.03
CA ARG A 121 -6.52 -4.21 19.76
C ARG A 121 -5.69 -3.08 19.17
N THR A 122 -6.35 -1.96 18.91
CA THR A 122 -5.67 -0.72 18.53
C THR A 122 -4.67 -0.39 19.66
N GLU A 123 -3.37 -0.40 19.33
CA GLU A 123 -2.32 -0.11 20.31
C GLU A 123 -2.09 1.40 20.43
N GLY A 124 -2.74 2.19 19.56
CA GLY A 124 -2.57 3.63 19.46
C GLY A 124 -3.84 4.41 19.77
N ARG A 125 -3.70 5.74 19.88
CA ARG A 125 -4.83 6.66 20.02
C ARG A 125 -5.59 6.76 18.70
N ILE A 126 -6.90 6.68 18.75
CA ILE A 126 -7.77 6.90 17.59
C ILE A 126 -8.22 8.36 17.60
N PHE A 127 -7.92 9.03 16.53
CA PHE A 127 -8.42 10.37 16.23
C PHE A 127 -9.56 10.26 15.23
N ARG A 128 -10.64 10.96 15.45
CA ARG A 128 -11.74 11.04 14.49
C ARG A 128 -11.79 12.43 13.90
N GLN A 129 -11.79 12.52 12.58
CA GLN A 129 -12.02 13.75 11.85
C GLN A 129 -13.10 13.50 10.80
N GLY A 130 -14.30 14.02 11.04
CA GLY A 130 -15.46 13.69 10.21
C GLY A 130 -15.74 12.18 10.23
N MET A 131 -15.81 11.59 9.04
CA MET A 131 -16.09 10.16 8.85
C MET A 131 -14.83 9.28 8.88
N ILE A 132 -13.65 9.84 9.07
CA ILE A 132 -12.40 9.09 9.10
C ILE A 132 -11.88 8.96 10.53
N GLY A 133 -11.52 7.74 10.91
CA GLY A 133 -10.70 7.46 12.07
C GLY A 133 -9.24 7.26 11.66
N LEU A 134 -8.32 7.87 12.38
CA LEU A 134 -6.88 7.67 12.22
C LEU A 134 -6.33 7.12 13.53
N GLU A 135 -5.59 6.05 13.44
CA GLU A 135 -4.86 5.48 14.57
C GLU A 135 -3.41 5.91 14.49
N GLN A 136 -2.91 6.53 15.56
CA GLN A 136 -1.49 6.83 15.69
C GLN A 136 -0.73 5.55 16.01
N LEU A 137 0.30 5.24 15.24
CA LEU A 137 1.08 4.03 15.42
C LEU A 137 2.14 4.21 16.51
N PRO A 138 2.26 3.25 17.45
CA PRO A 138 3.34 3.27 18.43
C PRO A 138 4.71 3.20 17.74
N ARG A 139 5.72 3.81 18.37
CA ARG A 139 7.10 3.79 17.85
C ARG A 139 7.64 2.37 17.69
N ALA A 140 7.29 1.48 18.60
CA ALA A 140 7.69 0.07 18.55
C ALA A 140 6.96 -0.75 17.48
N TYR A 141 5.99 -0.17 16.76
CA TYR A 141 5.26 -0.89 15.73
C TYR A 141 6.14 -1.14 14.51
N LEU A 142 6.45 -2.42 14.25
CA LEU A 142 7.40 -2.82 13.20
C LEU A 142 7.01 -2.37 11.79
N TRP A 143 5.71 -2.30 11.50
CA TRP A 143 5.17 -2.00 10.17
C TRP A 143 4.69 -0.55 10.04
N ARG A 144 5.20 0.37 10.86
CA ARG A 144 4.80 1.78 10.76
C ARG A 144 5.23 2.44 9.45
N TYR A 145 6.31 1.95 8.84
CA TYR A 145 6.79 2.36 7.52
C TYR A 145 6.49 1.30 6.45
N SER A 146 5.30 0.69 6.51
CA SER A 146 4.88 -0.27 5.51
C SER A 146 4.79 0.36 4.13
N LEU A 147 5.18 -0.40 3.11
CA LEU A 147 5.07 -0.03 1.70
C LEU A 147 3.67 -0.27 1.11
N HIS A 148 2.72 -0.76 1.89
CA HIS A 148 1.32 -0.71 1.47
C HIS A 148 0.92 0.73 1.14
N PRO A 149 -0.05 0.94 0.24
CA PRO A 149 -0.45 2.27 -0.16
C PRO A 149 -0.59 3.23 1.02
N GLY A 150 0.07 4.37 0.95
CA GLY A 150 0.12 5.34 2.03
C GLY A 150 0.47 6.74 1.55
N LEU A 151 -0.04 7.74 2.25
CA LEU A 151 0.31 9.14 2.03
C LEU A 151 1.53 9.49 2.87
N TRP A 152 2.62 9.86 2.21
CA TRP A 152 3.90 10.20 2.82
C TRP A 152 4.18 11.70 2.77
N SER A 153 4.72 12.24 3.82
CA SER A 153 5.49 13.49 3.76
C SER A 153 6.75 13.23 2.95
N LEU A 154 6.96 13.97 1.86
CA LEU A 154 8.17 13.83 1.05
C LEU A 154 9.44 14.19 1.81
N HIS A 155 9.34 15.06 2.81
CA HIS A 155 10.47 15.37 3.70
C HIS A 155 10.83 14.16 4.58
N ALA A 156 9.85 13.52 5.20
CA ALA A 156 10.09 12.36 6.04
C ALA A 156 10.58 11.15 5.21
N LEU A 157 9.98 10.93 4.05
CA LEU A 157 10.38 9.85 3.14
C LEU A 157 11.83 10.03 2.67
N GLU A 158 12.23 11.24 2.24
CA GLU A 158 13.62 11.53 1.84
C GLU A 158 14.60 11.29 2.99
N LYS A 159 14.27 11.76 4.19
CA LYS A 159 15.11 11.56 5.39
C LYS A 159 15.32 10.06 5.67
N LEU A 160 14.25 9.26 5.57
CA LEU A 160 14.32 7.81 5.77
C LEU A 160 15.17 7.14 4.67
N LEU A 161 14.94 7.48 3.41
CA LEU A 161 15.70 6.95 2.28
C LEU A 161 17.18 7.30 2.38
N THR A 162 17.53 8.53 2.73
CA THR A 162 18.93 8.96 2.93
C THR A 162 19.62 8.16 4.04
N LYS A 163 18.94 7.91 5.15
CA LYS A 163 19.48 7.04 6.21
C LYS A 163 19.72 5.61 5.73
N LEU A 164 18.82 5.09 4.91
CA LEU A 164 18.94 3.73 4.37
C LEU A 164 20.05 3.63 3.33
N ASP A 165 20.15 4.63 2.46
CA ASP A 165 21.19 4.71 1.43
C ASP A 165 22.59 4.76 2.03
N SER A 166 22.79 5.59 3.05
CA SER A 166 24.07 5.71 3.77
C SER A 166 24.45 4.46 4.59
N GLY A 167 23.49 3.60 4.90
CA GLY A 167 23.72 2.42 5.72
C GLY A 167 23.62 1.09 4.97
N ALA A 168 23.32 1.10 3.67
CA ALA A 168 23.21 -0.08 2.84
C ALA A 168 24.59 -0.49 2.31
N ALA A 169 25.23 -1.46 2.94
CA ALA A 169 26.53 -1.97 2.50
C ALA A 169 26.46 -2.89 1.27
N THR A 170 25.27 -3.43 0.96
CA THR A 170 25.07 -4.40 -0.14
C THR A 170 23.78 -4.11 -0.91
N MET A 171 23.70 -4.54 -2.18
CA MET A 171 22.50 -4.39 -3.01
C MET A 171 21.28 -5.10 -2.42
N ASP A 172 21.46 -6.21 -1.70
CA ASP A 172 20.37 -6.93 -1.01
C ASP A 172 19.66 -6.08 0.05
N ALA A 173 20.36 -5.05 0.57
CA ALA A 173 19.79 -4.09 1.51
C ALA A 173 19.04 -2.93 0.83
N ARG A 174 18.98 -2.89 -0.51
CA ARG A 174 18.38 -1.80 -1.30
C ARG A 174 17.01 -2.17 -1.90
N THR A 175 16.42 -3.24 -1.42
CA THR A 175 15.13 -3.77 -1.85
C THR A 175 13.94 -3.15 -1.08
N PRO A 176 12.71 -3.22 -1.62
CA PRO A 176 11.49 -2.83 -0.88
C PRO A 176 11.37 -3.52 0.48
N TRP A 177 11.67 -4.81 0.55
CA TRP A 177 11.63 -5.60 1.80
C TRP A 177 12.64 -5.12 2.84
N ALA A 178 13.82 -4.71 2.39
CA ALA A 178 14.84 -4.12 3.25
C ALA A 178 14.39 -2.77 3.80
N PHE A 179 13.72 -1.95 2.97
CA PHE A 179 13.14 -0.68 3.40
C PHE A 179 12.20 -0.87 4.60
N GLU A 180 11.21 -1.76 4.50
CA GLU A 180 10.26 -2.00 5.58
C GLU A 180 10.95 -2.49 6.87
N ARG A 181 11.85 -3.46 6.75
CA ARG A 181 12.51 -4.08 7.91
C ARG A 181 13.58 -3.19 8.55
N ILE A 182 14.43 -2.60 7.73
CA ILE A 182 15.57 -1.80 8.24
C ILE A 182 15.09 -0.44 8.72
N GLY A 183 14.18 0.19 7.99
CA GLY A 183 13.59 1.47 8.37
C GLY A 183 12.91 1.38 9.74
N ALA A 184 12.09 0.36 9.94
CA ALA A 184 11.41 0.12 11.20
C ALA A 184 12.38 -0.13 12.37
N ARG A 185 13.45 -0.91 12.16
CA ARG A 185 14.45 -1.21 13.21
C ARG A 185 15.32 -0.01 13.57
N LYS A 186 15.86 0.71 12.59
CA LYS A 186 16.72 1.87 12.84
C LYS A 186 16.00 2.98 13.60
N GLU A 187 14.74 3.24 13.25
CA GLU A 187 13.94 4.24 13.96
C GLU A 187 13.51 3.78 15.37
N SER A 188 13.31 2.48 15.59
CA SER A 188 12.97 1.96 16.92
C SER A 188 14.15 2.05 17.90
N GLN A 189 15.37 2.09 17.40
CA GLN A 189 16.58 2.16 18.21
C GLN A 189 17.01 3.61 18.57
N SER A 190 16.50 4.62 17.86
CA SER A 190 16.81 6.01 18.13
C SER A 190 15.83 6.59 19.16
N ASP A 191 16.32 6.99 20.32
CA ASP A 191 15.68 7.70 21.44
C ASP A 191 14.24 7.29 21.84
N GLY A 192 14.14 6.66 22.98
CA GLY A 192 12.93 6.01 23.52
C GLY A 192 11.68 6.86 23.75
N ASN A 193 11.72 8.20 23.57
CA ASN A 193 10.61 9.08 23.95
C ASN A 193 9.97 9.93 22.82
N ALA A 194 10.48 9.89 21.59
CA ALA A 194 9.86 10.65 20.51
C ALA A 194 8.58 9.96 20.01
N VAL A 195 7.46 10.65 20.10
CA VAL A 195 6.18 10.21 19.51
C VAL A 195 6.34 10.22 17.99
N THR A 196 6.06 9.11 17.34
CA THR A 196 6.08 9.07 15.87
C THR A 196 4.83 9.74 15.32
N GLN A 197 4.99 10.46 14.21
CA GLN A 197 3.89 11.03 13.46
C GLN A 197 3.42 10.08 12.35
N CYS A 198 3.37 8.78 12.68
CA CYS A 198 2.91 7.73 11.78
C CYS A 198 1.49 7.35 12.15
N TYR A 199 0.61 7.36 11.15
CA TYR A 199 -0.81 7.08 11.31
C TYR A 199 -1.24 5.99 10.34
N ARG A 200 -2.36 5.34 10.63
CA ARG A 200 -3.08 4.50 9.66
C ARG A 200 -4.57 4.80 9.72
N VAL A 201 -5.25 4.56 8.62
CA VAL A 201 -6.70 4.68 8.58
C VAL A 201 -7.31 3.61 9.50
N ALA A 202 -8.04 4.04 10.51
CA ALA A 202 -8.78 3.14 11.40
C ALA A 202 -10.06 2.67 10.70
N SER A 203 -9.90 1.93 9.61
CA SER A 203 -11.03 1.30 8.92
C SER A 203 -11.17 -0.13 9.37
N PRO A 204 -12.40 -0.59 9.67
CA PRO A 204 -12.62 -2.01 9.82
C PRO A 204 -12.25 -2.69 8.50
N VAL A 205 -11.60 -3.85 8.60
CA VAL A 205 -11.51 -4.75 7.46
C VAL A 205 -12.92 -5.07 7.04
N ILE A 206 -13.28 -4.66 5.85
CA ILE A 206 -14.51 -5.12 5.24
C ILE A 206 -14.21 -6.51 4.72
N THR A 207 -14.50 -7.51 5.52
CA THR A 207 -14.74 -8.84 5.00
C THR A 207 -15.85 -8.70 3.96
N ALA A 208 -15.53 -9.05 2.75
CA ALA A 208 -16.28 -8.93 1.55
C ALA A 208 -17.79 -9.18 1.66
N SER A 209 -18.58 -8.15 1.81
CA SER A 209 -20.02 -8.28 1.71
C SER A 209 -20.69 -6.99 1.33
N VAL A 210 -20.14 -6.34 0.34
CA VAL A 210 -20.62 -5.00 0.00
C VAL A 210 -21.90 -5.01 -0.84
N ARG A 211 -22.38 -6.15 -1.34
CA ARG A 211 -23.56 -6.16 -2.20
C ARG A 211 -24.82 -6.83 -1.63
N ASP A 212 -24.67 -7.59 -0.59
CA ASP A 212 -25.84 -8.21 0.05
C ASP A 212 -25.80 -7.90 1.53
N GLN A 213 -26.44 -6.81 1.95
CA GLN A 213 -26.38 -6.31 3.31
C GLN A 213 -26.90 -7.31 4.34
N SER A 214 -27.81 -8.21 3.96
CA SER A 214 -28.36 -9.24 4.82
C SER A 214 -27.43 -10.44 4.99
N VAL A 215 -26.90 -10.95 3.89
CA VAL A 215 -25.93 -12.07 3.90
C VAL A 215 -24.57 -11.59 4.42
N GLY A 216 -24.23 -10.34 4.14
CA GLY A 216 -22.97 -9.75 4.57
C GLY A 216 -22.79 -9.61 6.08
N ALA A 217 -23.85 -9.35 6.85
CA ALA A 217 -23.77 -9.30 8.30
C ALA A 217 -23.50 -10.70 8.89
N LEU A 218 -24.16 -11.72 8.37
CA LEU A 218 -23.96 -13.12 8.77
C LEU A 218 -22.54 -13.59 8.41
N PHE A 219 -22.06 -13.33 7.19
CA PHE A 219 -20.71 -13.69 6.77
C PHE A 219 -19.62 -12.90 7.55
N ARG A 220 -19.86 -11.65 7.93
CA ARG A 220 -18.96 -10.91 8.83
C ARG A 220 -18.89 -11.58 10.20
N ALA A 221 -20.01 -11.94 10.78
CA ALA A 221 -20.06 -12.61 12.08
C ALA A 221 -19.41 -14.01 12.02
N LEU A 222 -19.72 -14.80 11.00
CA LEU A 222 -19.12 -16.11 10.77
C LEU A 222 -17.63 -16.01 10.44
N GLY A 223 -17.21 -15.05 9.60
CA GLY A 223 -15.82 -14.84 9.23
C GLY A 223 -14.96 -14.37 10.41
N MET A 224 -15.47 -13.48 11.28
CA MET A 224 -14.78 -13.08 12.51
C MET A 224 -14.69 -14.22 13.50
N GLY A 225 -15.76 -14.99 13.68
CA GLY A 225 -15.78 -16.17 14.55
C GLY A 225 -14.83 -17.25 14.04
N ALA A 226 -14.90 -17.62 12.77
CA ALA A 226 -14.03 -18.61 12.16
C ALA A 226 -12.54 -18.18 12.20
N ARG A 227 -12.25 -16.91 12.00
CA ARG A 227 -10.90 -16.35 12.11
C ARG A 227 -10.35 -16.44 13.53
N SER A 228 -11.19 -16.10 14.53
CA SER A 228 -10.81 -16.19 15.94
C SER A 228 -10.54 -17.63 16.36
N VAL A 229 -11.42 -18.55 15.97
CA VAL A 229 -11.26 -19.99 16.23
C VAL A 229 -10.03 -20.54 15.50
N ALA A 230 -9.84 -20.24 14.24
CA ALA A 230 -8.66 -20.67 13.48
C ALA A 230 -7.35 -20.12 14.08
N GLY A 231 -7.34 -18.88 14.56
CA GLY A 231 -6.19 -18.27 15.22
C GLY A 231 -5.84 -18.95 16.55
N ILE A 232 -6.86 -19.34 17.33
CA ILE A 232 -6.69 -20.05 18.61
C ILE A 232 -6.20 -21.50 18.41
N LEU A 233 -6.79 -22.21 17.43
CA LEU A 233 -6.55 -23.65 17.23
C LEU A 233 -5.36 -23.98 16.34
N GLY A 234 -4.92 -23.09 15.48
CA GLY A 234 -3.93 -23.42 14.44
C GLY A 234 -2.88 -22.36 14.11
N GLY A 235 -2.80 -21.31 14.89
CA GLY A 235 -1.83 -20.23 14.67
C GLY A 235 -2.10 -19.35 13.43
N PRO A 236 -1.22 -18.41 13.10
CA PRO A 236 -1.44 -17.38 12.07
C PRO A 236 -1.75 -17.93 10.66
N GLY A 237 -1.23 -19.09 10.31
CA GLY A 237 -1.48 -19.73 9.00
C GLY A 237 -2.79 -20.50 8.90
N ALA A 238 -3.50 -20.75 10.00
CA ALA A 238 -4.71 -21.55 9.98
C ALA A 238 -5.88 -20.85 9.29
N TRP A 239 -6.02 -19.52 9.50
CA TRP A 239 -7.04 -18.75 8.83
C TRP A 239 -6.85 -18.74 7.31
N THR A 240 -5.63 -18.62 6.82
CA THR A 240 -5.33 -18.67 5.39
C THR A 240 -5.80 -20.01 4.79
N ARG A 241 -5.53 -21.12 5.47
CA ARG A 241 -5.99 -22.45 5.01
C ARG A 241 -7.51 -22.59 5.02
N VAL A 242 -8.17 -22.10 6.07
CA VAL A 242 -9.64 -22.14 6.20
C VAL A 242 -10.29 -21.26 5.13
N SER A 243 -9.81 -20.02 4.96
CA SER A 243 -10.37 -19.10 3.97
C SER A 243 -10.22 -19.61 2.53
N GLN A 244 -9.08 -20.25 2.23
CA GLN A 244 -8.85 -20.88 0.94
C GLN A 244 -9.77 -22.08 0.67
N ARG A 245 -10.09 -22.86 1.71
CA ARG A 245 -10.96 -24.03 1.59
C ARG A 245 -12.43 -23.69 1.41
N PHE A 246 -12.86 -22.56 1.96
CA PHE A 246 -14.25 -22.11 1.93
C PHE A 246 -14.50 -20.90 1.03
N ASP A 247 -13.54 -20.56 0.15
CA ASP A 247 -13.61 -19.41 -0.77
C ASP A 247 -13.95 -18.07 -0.09
N PHE A 248 -13.60 -17.92 1.17
CA PHE A 248 -13.74 -16.63 1.84
C PHE A 248 -12.73 -15.63 1.29
N VAL A 249 -13.21 -14.48 0.88
CA VAL A 249 -12.34 -13.36 0.57
C VAL A 249 -11.74 -12.85 1.88
N HIS A 250 -10.43 -12.95 2.02
CA HIS A 250 -9.72 -12.37 3.12
C HIS A 250 -8.68 -11.36 2.62
N ASN A 251 -8.17 -10.52 3.51
CA ASN A 251 -7.17 -9.50 3.17
C ASN A 251 -7.63 -8.47 2.11
N TYR A 252 -8.94 -8.24 1.97
CA TYR A 252 -9.49 -7.12 1.23
C TYR A 252 -9.82 -5.96 2.17
N TYR A 253 -9.38 -4.77 1.80
CA TYR A 253 -9.59 -3.53 2.53
C TYR A 253 -10.50 -2.62 1.75
N GLY A 254 -11.66 -2.30 2.30
CA GLY A 254 -12.63 -1.39 1.70
C GLY A 254 -12.53 0.06 2.20
N GLY A 255 -11.36 0.47 2.68
CA GLY A 255 -11.11 1.84 3.14
C GLY A 255 -11.19 2.88 2.01
N PRO A 256 -10.67 4.10 2.22
CA PRO A 256 -10.66 5.15 1.21
C PRO A 256 -9.99 4.74 -0.11
N TYR A 257 -9.06 3.79 -0.03
CA TYR A 257 -8.35 3.16 -1.14
C TYR A 257 -8.58 1.64 -1.03
N PRO A 258 -9.60 1.09 -1.71
CA PRO A 258 -9.90 -0.33 -1.65
C PRO A 258 -8.79 -1.18 -2.29
N MET A 259 -8.25 -2.15 -1.59
CA MET A 259 -7.14 -2.97 -2.10
C MET A 259 -7.12 -4.38 -1.53
N VAL A 260 -6.40 -5.27 -2.20
CA VAL A 260 -6.00 -6.57 -1.65
C VAL A 260 -4.67 -6.39 -0.93
N TRP A 261 -4.55 -6.88 0.31
CA TRP A 261 -3.35 -6.65 1.15
C TRP A 261 -2.03 -7.01 0.47
N GLN A 262 -1.94 -8.21 -0.06
CA GLN A 262 -0.67 -8.69 -0.63
C GLN A 262 -0.48 -8.28 -2.09
N GLY A 263 -1.29 -7.35 -2.59
CA GLY A 263 -1.27 -6.94 -3.97
C GLY A 263 -1.85 -8.00 -4.93
N VAL A 264 -1.73 -7.74 -6.22
CA VAL A 264 -2.27 -8.64 -7.27
C VAL A 264 -1.28 -9.72 -7.67
N MET A 265 0.01 -9.53 -7.38
CA MET A 265 1.09 -10.48 -7.69
C MET A 265 1.87 -10.86 -6.45
N ALA A 266 2.36 -12.09 -6.40
CA ALA A 266 3.28 -12.57 -5.37
C ALA A 266 4.35 -13.45 -6.01
N LYS A 267 5.61 -13.07 -5.89
CA LYS A 267 6.75 -13.80 -6.46
C LYS A 267 6.61 -14.10 -7.96
N GLY A 268 6.10 -13.14 -8.72
CA GLY A 268 5.90 -13.29 -10.16
C GLY A 268 4.65 -14.10 -10.57
N LEU A 269 3.84 -14.56 -9.61
CA LEU A 269 2.61 -15.30 -9.86
C LEU A 269 1.39 -14.51 -9.39
N LEU A 270 0.23 -14.76 -9.98
CA LEU A 270 -1.03 -14.20 -9.51
C LEU A 270 -1.28 -14.57 -8.05
N ASN A 271 -1.51 -13.54 -7.22
CA ASN A 271 -1.81 -13.73 -5.82
C ASN A 271 -3.15 -14.46 -5.64
N LYS A 272 -3.17 -15.48 -4.79
CA LYS A 272 -4.39 -16.26 -4.50
C LYS A 272 -5.50 -15.40 -3.91
N ASP A 273 -5.18 -14.43 -3.06
CA ASP A 273 -6.17 -13.51 -2.48
C ASP A 273 -6.81 -12.63 -3.54
N PHE A 274 -6.03 -12.17 -4.52
CA PHE A 274 -6.53 -11.44 -5.68
C PHE A 274 -7.45 -12.31 -6.54
N GLN A 275 -7.05 -13.55 -6.83
CA GLN A 275 -7.89 -14.49 -7.60
C GLN A 275 -9.22 -14.75 -6.88
N GLN A 276 -9.20 -14.97 -5.56
CA GLN A 276 -10.42 -15.15 -4.76
C GLN A 276 -11.30 -13.88 -4.78
N PHE A 277 -10.69 -12.70 -4.66
CA PHE A 277 -11.39 -11.44 -4.79
C PHE A 277 -12.10 -11.34 -6.14
N CYS A 278 -11.41 -11.59 -7.24
CA CYS A 278 -11.98 -11.51 -8.58
C CYS A 278 -13.13 -12.50 -8.76
N ARG A 279 -12.98 -13.75 -8.31
CA ARG A 279 -14.05 -14.76 -8.37
C ARG A 279 -15.28 -14.36 -7.56
N TYR A 280 -15.07 -13.93 -6.32
CA TYR A 280 -16.15 -13.56 -5.41
C TYR A 280 -16.94 -12.35 -5.91
N PHE A 281 -16.26 -11.31 -6.36
CA PHE A 281 -16.88 -10.09 -6.86
C PHE A 281 -17.21 -10.12 -8.35
N ARG A 282 -17.05 -11.28 -9.01
CA ARG A 282 -17.28 -11.47 -10.46
C ARG A 282 -16.51 -10.44 -11.31
N LYS A 283 -15.26 -10.17 -10.94
CA LYS A 283 -14.33 -9.25 -11.63
C LYS A 283 -13.42 -10.04 -12.57
N THR A 284 -14.02 -10.79 -13.49
CA THR A 284 -13.29 -11.61 -14.47
C THR A 284 -12.43 -10.75 -15.39
N ASP A 285 -12.91 -9.57 -15.75
CA ASP A 285 -12.18 -8.58 -16.53
C ASP A 285 -10.86 -8.14 -15.89
N LEU A 286 -10.85 -7.98 -14.58
CA LEU A 286 -9.60 -7.65 -13.84
C LEU A 286 -8.66 -8.87 -13.78
N LEU A 287 -9.20 -10.06 -13.58
CA LEU A 287 -8.41 -11.28 -13.53
C LEU A 287 -7.73 -11.53 -14.88
N ASP A 288 -8.49 -11.42 -15.97
CA ASP A 288 -8.00 -11.61 -17.33
C ASP A 288 -6.94 -10.54 -17.68
N ALA A 289 -7.21 -9.28 -17.35
CA ALA A 289 -6.26 -8.19 -17.59
C ALA A 289 -4.92 -8.42 -16.90
N VAL A 290 -4.91 -8.88 -15.64
CA VAL A 290 -3.65 -9.15 -14.93
C VAL A 290 -3.00 -10.44 -15.42
N SER A 291 -3.80 -11.45 -15.77
CA SER A 291 -3.28 -12.74 -16.27
C SER A 291 -2.57 -12.62 -17.63
N THR A 292 -2.93 -11.61 -18.43
CA THR A 292 -2.31 -11.34 -19.73
C THR A 292 -1.06 -10.47 -19.64
N LEU A 293 -0.77 -9.89 -18.47
CA LEU A 293 0.45 -9.11 -18.28
C LEU A 293 1.66 -10.04 -18.39
N ARG A 294 2.49 -9.80 -19.38
CA ARG A 294 3.78 -10.47 -19.48
C ARG A 294 4.69 -9.95 -18.39
N ILE A 295 5.12 -10.84 -17.52
CA ILE A 295 6.26 -10.59 -16.65
C ILE A 295 7.44 -11.02 -17.49
N ASP A 296 8.15 -10.03 -18.07
CA ASP A 296 9.31 -10.34 -18.89
C ASP A 296 10.36 -11.01 -18.00
N GLU A 297 10.67 -12.25 -18.32
CA GLU A 297 11.81 -12.95 -17.73
C GLU A 297 13.07 -12.25 -18.25
N ILE A 298 13.61 -11.36 -17.43
CA ILE A 298 14.95 -10.84 -17.68
C ILE A 298 15.89 -11.96 -17.24
N SER A 299 16.40 -12.68 -18.22
CA SER A 299 17.48 -13.67 -18.11
C SER A 299 18.78 -13.01 -17.66
#